data_2a61ab56174546f1f97a43947eff8f6c
#
_entry.id   2a61ab56174546f1f97a43947eff8f6c
#
_cell.length_a   1.000
_cell.length_b   1.000
_cell.length_c   1.000
_cell.angle_alpha   90.00
_cell.angle_beta   90.00
_cell.angle_gamma   90.00
#
_symmetry.space_group_name_H-M   'P 1'
#
loop_
_entity.id
_entity.type
_entity.pdbx_description
1 polymer ?
#
loop_
_entity_poly.entity_id
_entity_poly.type
_entity_poly.pdbx_seq_one_letter_code
_entity_poly.pdbx_strand_id
1 'polypeptide(L)'
;MKNFMDDQDFLLSTKTGEELFHNFAEGMPIVDYHCHISPKEIWDDKRFENITEVWLGGDHYKWRLMRANGVDERFITGDAPAREKFQKWAETLGRCVGNPVFEWSHLELKRFFGYEGVLNGNTAQEVWDLANAKLAEASFTCRNLIKQSNVRMICTTDDPADSFEWHKKIAADDSFDVQVVPAMRPDAALRIERGQEFADYCKHLSEVAGVEISDFEGMKAAISKRYDVAHELGCRASDHALDYVMYVPATADEIETIFAKGLAAEPLTEDEVLKYKTAFMQFVAGEYVRLGWAMQLHFGCKRDNNRAMFAKLGPDTGYDCISNYTPSDQLADFLNSIQESTGLPKTILYSLNPIDNTMIDTVMGCFQEAPTAGKIQNGSAWWFNDNEVGMREQLTALANEGVLGNFVGMLTDSRSFLSYPRHEYFRRVLCSVIGEWVEQGKYPADMELLGTIVRDISYNNSVRYFGFDLDTVEA
;
A
#
# COMPACT_ATOMS: atom_id res chain seq x y z
N MET A 1 -9.73 -5.96 33.94
CA MET A 1 -8.59 -5.71 33.03
C MET A 1 -8.80 -6.64 31.86
N LYS A 2 -8.69 -6.14 30.61
CA LYS A 2 -8.75 -7.01 29.42
C LYS A 2 -7.52 -7.93 29.37
N ASN A 3 -7.68 -9.13 28.83
CA ASN A 3 -6.56 -10.00 28.56
C ASN A 3 -5.74 -9.45 27.38
N PHE A 4 -4.46 -9.81 27.34
CA PHE A 4 -3.59 -9.41 26.25
C PHE A 4 -4.03 -10.09 24.95
N MET A 5 -4.33 -9.28 23.94
CA MET A 5 -4.75 -9.73 22.60
C MET A 5 -5.86 -10.81 22.62
N ASP A 6 -6.86 -10.62 23.49
CA ASP A 6 -8.03 -11.49 23.57
C ASP A 6 -8.82 -11.42 22.25
N ASP A 7 -9.10 -12.56 21.65
CA ASP A 7 -9.83 -12.62 20.38
C ASP A 7 -11.20 -11.95 20.47
N GLN A 8 -11.83 -12.00 21.65
CA GLN A 8 -13.17 -11.44 21.85
C GLN A 8 -13.18 -9.92 21.79
N ASP A 9 -12.18 -9.24 22.38
CA ASP A 9 -12.30 -7.80 22.60
C ASP A 9 -11.04 -6.98 22.33
N PHE A 10 -10.00 -7.57 21.72
CA PHE A 10 -8.81 -6.82 21.30
C PHE A 10 -9.20 -5.70 20.34
N LEU A 11 -8.80 -4.45 20.63
CA LEU A 11 -9.15 -3.21 19.94
C LEU A 11 -10.66 -2.86 19.88
N LEU A 12 -11.54 -3.70 20.41
CA LEU A 12 -12.97 -3.46 20.44
C LEU A 12 -13.37 -2.80 21.76
N SER A 13 -13.90 -1.59 21.71
CA SER A 13 -14.18 -0.75 22.89
C SER A 13 -15.61 -0.88 23.39
N THR A 14 -16.52 -1.43 22.56
CA THR A 14 -17.97 -1.47 22.84
C THR A 14 -18.58 -2.81 22.45
N LYS A 15 -19.74 -3.14 23.05
CA LYS A 15 -20.49 -4.36 22.70
C LYS A 15 -20.99 -4.33 21.26
N THR A 16 -21.44 -3.18 20.80
CA THR A 16 -21.82 -2.99 19.39
C THR A 16 -20.64 -3.23 18.46
N GLY A 17 -19.43 -2.75 18.80
CA GLY A 17 -18.22 -3.01 18.03
C GLY A 17 -17.84 -4.50 18.00
N GLU A 18 -17.94 -5.21 19.14
CA GLU A 18 -17.73 -6.67 19.21
C GLU A 18 -18.70 -7.41 18.27
N GLU A 19 -20.00 -7.07 18.33
CA GLU A 19 -21.02 -7.70 17.49
C GLU A 19 -20.78 -7.42 16.00
N LEU A 20 -20.45 -6.19 15.64
CA LEU A 20 -20.12 -5.82 14.25
C LEU A 20 -18.91 -6.60 13.73
N PHE A 21 -17.87 -6.71 14.52
CA PHE A 21 -16.67 -7.42 14.12
C PHE A 21 -16.93 -8.92 13.94
N HIS A 22 -17.43 -9.60 14.96
CA HIS A 22 -17.56 -11.05 14.93
C HIS A 22 -18.62 -11.56 13.95
N ASN A 23 -19.71 -10.83 13.76
CA ASN A 23 -20.80 -11.27 12.89
C ASN A 23 -20.65 -10.83 11.44
N PHE A 24 -19.90 -9.73 11.16
CA PHE A 24 -19.92 -9.13 9.82
C PHE A 24 -18.55 -8.85 9.21
N ALA A 25 -17.49 -8.65 10.02
CA ALA A 25 -16.15 -8.28 9.51
C ALA A 25 -15.13 -9.43 9.55
N GLU A 26 -15.11 -10.23 10.62
CA GLU A 26 -14.08 -11.22 10.90
C GLU A 26 -13.90 -12.23 9.77
N GLY A 27 -15.00 -12.77 9.26
CA GLY A 27 -15.00 -13.79 8.19
C GLY A 27 -14.83 -13.26 6.77
N MET A 28 -14.77 -11.94 6.58
CA MET A 28 -14.69 -11.36 5.24
C MET A 28 -13.38 -11.71 4.55
N PRO A 29 -13.42 -12.01 3.23
CA PRO A 29 -12.20 -12.22 2.46
C PRO A 29 -11.32 -10.97 2.41
N ILE A 30 -10.12 -11.12 1.85
CA ILE A 30 -9.17 -10.01 1.66
C ILE A 30 -8.97 -9.75 0.17
N VAL A 31 -9.10 -8.49 -0.22
CA VAL A 31 -8.53 -7.90 -1.43
C VAL A 31 -7.40 -7.00 -0.98
N ASP A 32 -6.15 -7.40 -1.24
CA ASP A 32 -4.98 -6.56 -0.97
C ASP A 32 -4.64 -5.78 -2.25
N TYR A 33 -5.32 -4.67 -2.45
CA TYR A 33 -5.29 -3.92 -3.70
C TYR A 33 -4.03 -3.04 -3.88
N HIS A 34 -3.12 -3.06 -2.91
CA HIS A 34 -1.78 -2.48 -3.02
C HIS A 34 -0.82 -3.14 -2.02
N CYS A 35 0.21 -3.78 -2.53
CA CYS A 35 1.30 -4.34 -1.73
C CYS A 35 2.61 -4.43 -2.54
N HIS A 36 3.70 -4.80 -1.86
CA HIS A 36 5.03 -5.00 -2.45
C HIS A 36 5.49 -6.46 -2.37
N ILE A 37 4.55 -7.41 -2.29
CA ILE A 37 4.87 -8.84 -2.28
C ILE A 37 5.38 -9.25 -3.67
N SER A 38 6.42 -10.09 -3.70
CA SER A 38 7.02 -10.57 -4.94
C SER A 38 6.16 -11.63 -5.62
N PRO A 39 5.66 -11.40 -6.85
CA PRO A 39 4.95 -12.44 -7.60
C PRO A 39 5.85 -13.65 -7.91
N LYS A 40 7.17 -13.46 -8.00
CA LYS A 40 8.13 -14.57 -8.16
C LYS A 40 8.11 -15.50 -6.94
N GLU A 41 8.10 -14.96 -5.72
CA GLU A 41 8.06 -15.78 -4.50
C GLU A 41 6.73 -16.55 -4.39
N ILE A 42 5.61 -15.97 -4.87
CA ILE A 42 4.32 -16.68 -4.97
C ILE A 42 4.39 -17.81 -6.01
N TRP A 43 5.00 -17.55 -7.19
CA TRP A 43 5.15 -18.58 -8.21
C TRP A 43 6.03 -19.73 -7.74
N ASP A 44 7.19 -19.42 -7.14
CA ASP A 44 8.14 -20.41 -6.62
C ASP A 44 7.58 -21.17 -5.39
N ASP A 45 6.43 -20.74 -4.86
CA ASP A 45 5.84 -21.20 -3.60
C ASP A 45 6.88 -21.24 -2.47
N LYS A 46 7.60 -20.13 -2.31
CA LYS A 46 8.77 -19.99 -1.45
C LYS A 46 8.49 -20.47 -0.03
N ARG A 47 9.48 -21.12 0.55
CA ARG A 47 9.57 -21.45 1.96
C ARG A 47 10.66 -20.60 2.60
N PHE A 48 10.42 -20.14 3.81
CA PHE A 48 11.38 -19.33 4.55
C PHE A 48 12.27 -20.21 5.43
N GLU A 49 13.54 -19.90 5.50
CA GLU A 49 14.50 -20.65 6.33
C GLU A 49 14.27 -20.45 7.82
N ASN A 50 13.87 -19.22 8.21
CA ASN A 50 13.65 -18.85 9.61
C ASN A 50 12.80 -17.58 9.75
N ILE A 51 12.32 -17.31 10.95
CA ILE A 51 11.46 -16.15 11.25
C ILE A 51 12.18 -14.80 11.04
N THR A 52 13.50 -14.74 11.16
CA THR A 52 14.27 -13.52 10.90
C THR A 52 14.18 -13.13 9.43
N GLU A 53 14.28 -14.10 8.52
CA GLU A 53 14.12 -13.84 7.08
C GLU A 53 12.74 -13.22 6.79
N VAL A 54 11.68 -13.81 7.34
CA VAL A 54 10.30 -13.33 7.12
C VAL A 54 10.09 -11.93 7.68
N TRP A 55 10.62 -11.65 8.87
CA TRP A 55 10.32 -10.42 9.60
C TRP A 55 11.32 -9.28 9.37
N LEU A 56 12.58 -9.61 9.14
CA LEU A 56 13.65 -8.62 9.05
C LEU A 56 14.30 -8.54 7.66
N GLY A 57 13.85 -9.37 6.72
CA GLY A 57 14.45 -9.43 5.38
C GLY A 57 14.27 -8.15 4.54
N GLY A 58 13.24 -7.35 4.82
CA GLY A 58 12.94 -6.13 4.06
C GLY A 58 12.05 -5.12 4.79
N ASP A 59 11.85 -5.29 6.10
CA ASP A 59 10.93 -4.47 6.89
C ASP A 59 11.64 -3.30 7.55
N HIS A 60 11.61 -2.15 6.87
CA HIS A 60 12.21 -0.92 7.38
C HIS A 60 11.49 -0.32 8.62
N TYR A 61 10.25 -0.72 8.94
CA TYR A 61 9.58 -0.37 10.20
C TYR A 61 10.32 -0.97 11.40
N LYS A 62 10.60 -2.28 11.32
CA LYS A 62 11.32 -3.02 12.36
C LYS A 62 12.75 -2.53 12.50
N TRP A 63 13.44 -2.29 11.38
CA TRP A 63 14.81 -1.75 11.37
C TRP A 63 14.91 -0.39 12.05
N ARG A 64 13.92 0.50 11.82
CA ARG A 64 13.85 1.81 12.46
C ARG A 64 13.72 1.70 13.97
N LEU A 65 12.89 0.77 14.47
CA LEU A 65 12.72 0.53 15.91
C LEU A 65 13.99 -0.05 16.54
N MET A 66 14.66 -0.98 15.88
CA MET A 66 15.93 -1.54 16.36
C MET A 66 16.99 -0.45 16.50
N ARG A 67 17.12 0.45 15.53
CA ARG A 67 18.03 1.61 15.62
C ARG A 67 17.64 2.54 16.77
N ALA A 68 16.36 2.83 16.93
CA ALA A 68 15.86 3.65 18.04
C ALA A 68 16.16 3.02 19.41
N ASN A 69 16.25 1.70 19.48
CA ASN A 69 16.66 0.97 20.67
C ASN A 69 18.19 0.81 20.82
N GLY A 70 18.99 1.46 19.96
CA GLY A 70 20.46 1.44 20.03
C GLY A 70 21.12 0.15 19.55
N VAL A 71 20.43 -0.66 18.74
CA VAL A 71 20.97 -1.90 18.17
C VAL A 71 21.99 -1.54 17.08
N ASP A 72 23.15 -2.18 17.10
CA ASP A 72 24.17 -2.01 16.07
C ASP A 72 23.69 -2.49 14.70
N GLU A 73 24.06 -1.77 13.64
CA GLU A 73 23.61 -2.04 12.27
C GLU A 73 23.96 -3.45 11.78
N ARG A 74 25.01 -4.06 12.33
CA ARG A 74 25.37 -5.45 12.07
C ARG A 74 24.23 -6.43 12.35
N PHE A 75 23.40 -6.15 13.37
CA PHE A 75 22.25 -6.97 13.73
C PHE A 75 20.95 -6.57 13.01
N ILE A 76 20.96 -5.51 12.22
CA ILE A 76 19.78 -5.00 11.50
C ILE A 76 19.88 -5.41 10.04
N THR A 77 20.65 -4.70 9.24
CA THR A 77 20.87 -4.96 7.81
C THR A 77 22.21 -5.66 7.51
N GLY A 78 23.13 -5.75 8.50
CA GLY A 78 24.44 -6.34 8.33
C GLY A 78 24.46 -7.87 8.38
N ASP A 79 25.61 -8.45 8.71
CA ASP A 79 25.98 -9.86 8.52
C ASP A 79 25.82 -10.75 9.77
N ALA A 80 25.22 -10.24 10.85
CA ALA A 80 25.03 -11.06 12.05
C ALA A 80 24.15 -12.30 11.77
N PRO A 81 24.38 -13.42 12.48
CA PRO A 81 23.56 -14.61 12.33
C PRO A 81 22.07 -14.34 12.60
N ALA A 82 21.20 -15.01 11.86
CA ALA A 82 19.74 -14.80 11.92
C ALA A 82 19.18 -14.90 13.35
N ARG A 83 19.66 -15.88 14.14
CA ARG A 83 19.23 -16.05 15.54
C ARG A 83 19.63 -14.87 16.44
N GLU A 84 20.81 -14.28 16.20
CA GLU A 84 21.28 -13.12 16.97
C GLU A 84 20.47 -11.86 16.58
N LYS A 85 20.17 -11.68 15.29
CA LYS A 85 19.26 -10.62 14.80
C LYS A 85 17.88 -10.75 15.46
N PHE A 86 17.33 -11.96 15.51
CA PHE A 86 16.05 -12.21 16.14
C PHE A 86 16.06 -11.89 17.64
N GLN A 87 17.14 -12.22 18.35
CA GLN A 87 17.30 -11.85 19.76
C GLN A 87 17.23 -10.33 19.94
N LYS A 88 17.96 -9.58 19.10
CA LYS A 88 17.96 -8.11 19.16
C LYS A 88 16.60 -7.52 18.80
N TRP A 89 15.90 -8.14 17.86
CA TRP A 89 14.53 -7.77 17.56
C TRP A 89 13.59 -8.02 18.75
N ALA A 90 13.63 -9.18 19.36
CA ALA A 90 12.80 -9.53 20.51
C ALA A 90 13.06 -8.62 21.73
N GLU A 91 14.33 -8.28 22.00
CA GLU A 91 14.71 -7.30 23.03
C GLU A 91 14.14 -5.92 22.71
N THR A 92 14.15 -5.51 21.45
CA THR A 92 13.58 -4.24 20.99
C THR A 92 12.06 -4.23 21.11
N LEU A 93 11.40 -5.28 20.62
CA LEU A 93 9.94 -5.41 20.62
C LEU A 93 9.37 -5.31 22.04
N GLY A 94 10.01 -5.95 23.02
CA GLY A 94 9.63 -5.88 24.42
C GLY A 94 9.66 -4.47 25.03
N ARG A 95 10.24 -3.48 24.33
CA ARG A 95 10.27 -2.06 24.74
C ARG A 95 9.31 -1.18 23.93
N CYS A 96 8.64 -1.74 22.93
CA CYS A 96 7.77 -0.99 22.00
C CYS A 96 6.34 -0.81 22.56
N VAL A 97 6.21 -0.29 23.79
CA VAL A 97 4.91 -0.01 24.42
C VAL A 97 4.16 1.03 23.61
N GLY A 98 2.93 0.71 23.16
CA GLY A 98 2.08 1.61 22.36
C GLY A 98 2.50 1.74 20.90
N ASN A 99 3.43 0.90 20.43
CA ASN A 99 3.81 0.88 19.01
C ASN A 99 3.02 -0.19 18.27
N PRO A 100 2.43 0.10 17.09
CA PRO A 100 1.61 -0.85 16.33
C PRO A 100 2.38 -2.11 15.92
N VAL A 101 3.69 -2.02 15.70
CA VAL A 101 4.51 -3.18 15.33
C VAL A 101 4.55 -4.22 16.46
N PHE A 102 4.40 -3.81 17.73
CA PHE A 102 4.23 -4.73 18.85
C PHE A 102 2.95 -5.55 18.70
N GLU A 103 1.84 -4.88 18.42
CA GLU A 103 0.52 -5.50 18.24
C GLU A 103 0.49 -6.39 17.00
N TRP A 104 0.98 -5.89 15.86
CA TRP A 104 1.05 -6.68 14.62
C TRP A 104 1.90 -7.94 14.77
N SER A 105 3.09 -7.82 15.37
CA SER A 105 3.97 -8.98 15.55
C SER A 105 3.33 -10.06 16.43
N HIS A 106 2.60 -9.67 17.48
CA HIS A 106 1.89 -10.62 18.31
C HIS A 106 0.64 -11.20 17.65
N LEU A 107 -0.06 -10.41 16.84
CA LEU A 107 -1.19 -10.90 16.03
C LEU A 107 -0.70 -11.92 14.99
N GLU A 108 0.42 -11.65 14.32
CA GLU A 108 1.08 -12.59 13.41
C GLU A 108 1.50 -13.89 14.13
N LEU A 109 2.13 -13.77 15.31
CA LEU A 109 2.51 -14.93 16.11
C LEU A 109 1.30 -15.78 16.52
N LYS A 110 0.21 -15.14 16.89
CA LYS A 110 -1.03 -15.83 17.28
C LYS A 110 -1.68 -16.51 16.06
N ARG A 111 -1.86 -15.82 14.95
CA ARG A 111 -2.61 -16.32 13.78
C ARG A 111 -1.86 -17.39 13.00
N PHE A 112 -0.55 -17.22 12.82
CA PHE A 112 0.24 -18.15 12.01
C PHE A 112 0.95 -19.23 12.83
N PHE A 113 1.39 -18.91 14.04
CA PHE A 113 2.23 -19.81 14.83
C PHE A 113 1.52 -20.38 16.06
N GLY A 114 0.33 -19.88 16.42
CA GLY A 114 -0.42 -20.32 17.61
C GLY A 114 0.24 -19.91 18.93
N TYR A 115 1.05 -18.84 18.92
CA TYR A 115 1.71 -18.34 20.11
C TYR A 115 0.88 -17.23 20.77
N GLU A 116 0.44 -17.48 21.99
CA GLU A 116 -0.37 -16.53 22.78
C GLU A 116 0.42 -15.79 23.87
N GLY A 117 1.72 -16.07 23.97
CA GLY A 117 2.63 -15.40 24.91
C GLY A 117 3.09 -14.03 24.40
N VAL A 118 4.01 -13.44 25.17
CA VAL A 118 4.62 -12.14 24.82
C VAL A 118 6.05 -12.35 24.36
N LEU A 119 6.38 -11.90 23.14
CA LEU A 119 7.74 -11.92 22.63
C LEU A 119 8.55 -10.78 23.24
N ASN A 120 9.64 -11.14 23.90
CA ASN A 120 10.64 -10.24 24.44
C ASN A 120 12.01 -10.95 24.51
N GLY A 121 13.04 -10.28 25.02
CA GLY A 121 14.38 -10.86 25.10
C GLY A 121 14.46 -12.19 25.89
N ASN A 122 13.57 -12.42 26.85
CA ASN A 122 13.56 -13.65 27.66
C ASN A 122 12.84 -14.82 26.97
N THR A 123 11.83 -14.53 26.14
CA THR A 123 11.03 -15.53 25.42
C THR A 123 11.52 -15.74 23.98
N ALA A 124 12.56 -15.03 23.56
CA ALA A 124 13.07 -15.08 22.19
C ALA A 124 13.46 -16.50 21.75
N GLN A 125 14.04 -17.34 22.62
CA GLN A 125 14.40 -18.71 22.25
C GLN A 125 13.17 -19.58 22.04
N GLU A 126 12.19 -19.49 22.92
CA GLU A 126 10.93 -20.22 22.82
C GLU A 126 10.21 -19.90 21.49
N VAL A 127 10.07 -18.60 21.18
CA VAL A 127 9.40 -18.18 19.93
C VAL A 127 10.21 -18.55 18.70
N TRP A 128 11.55 -18.44 18.75
CA TRP A 128 12.43 -18.89 17.68
C TRP A 128 12.22 -20.38 17.36
N ASP A 129 12.22 -21.23 18.36
CA ASP A 129 12.08 -22.67 18.18
C ASP A 129 10.68 -23.03 17.65
N LEU A 130 9.64 -22.44 18.23
CA LEU A 130 8.26 -22.63 17.81
C LEU A 130 8.03 -22.16 16.36
N ALA A 131 8.43 -20.93 16.02
CA ALA A 131 8.21 -20.37 14.71
C ALA A 131 8.98 -21.14 13.62
N ASN A 132 10.24 -21.48 13.88
CA ASN A 132 11.05 -22.21 12.90
C ASN A 132 10.60 -23.67 12.73
N ALA A 133 10.05 -24.30 13.77
CA ALA A 133 9.41 -25.60 13.63
C ALA A 133 8.20 -25.53 12.69
N LYS A 134 7.38 -24.48 12.80
CA LYS A 134 6.26 -24.22 11.88
C LYS A 134 6.72 -23.92 10.47
N LEU A 135 7.70 -23.05 10.27
CA LEU A 135 8.27 -22.72 8.96
C LEU A 135 8.88 -23.94 8.25
N ALA A 136 9.34 -24.96 9.02
CA ALA A 136 9.84 -26.20 8.47
C ALA A 136 8.74 -27.16 7.97
N GLU A 137 7.47 -26.97 8.32
CA GLU A 137 6.35 -27.78 7.83
C GLU A 137 6.18 -27.56 6.32
N ALA A 138 5.85 -28.63 5.59
CA ALA A 138 5.65 -28.59 4.15
C ALA A 138 4.48 -27.66 3.72
N SER A 139 3.51 -27.47 4.63
CA SER A 139 2.36 -26.59 4.45
C SER A 139 2.65 -25.10 4.68
N PHE A 140 3.84 -24.76 5.20
CA PHE A 140 4.17 -23.38 5.53
C PHE A 140 4.91 -22.68 4.36
N THR A 141 4.16 -22.40 3.30
CA THR A 141 4.65 -21.81 2.05
C THR A 141 3.93 -20.48 1.77
N CYS A 142 4.49 -19.65 0.89
CA CYS A 142 3.86 -18.38 0.52
C CYS A 142 2.40 -18.54 0.07
N ARG A 143 2.12 -19.52 -0.81
CA ARG A 143 0.75 -19.75 -1.29
C ARG A 143 -0.21 -20.19 -0.19
N ASN A 144 0.26 -21.02 0.73
CA ASN A 144 -0.59 -21.47 1.83
C ASN A 144 -0.81 -20.37 2.88
N LEU A 145 0.18 -19.50 3.14
CA LEU A 145 0.01 -18.30 3.98
C LEU A 145 -1.05 -17.36 3.41
N ILE A 146 -1.06 -17.16 2.10
CA ILE A 146 -2.08 -16.37 1.39
C ILE A 146 -3.47 -17.03 1.54
N LYS A 147 -3.57 -18.33 1.23
CA LYS A 147 -4.84 -19.07 1.29
C LYS A 147 -5.44 -19.12 2.70
N GLN A 148 -4.64 -19.43 3.71
CA GLN A 148 -5.12 -19.48 5.10
C GLN A 148 -5.56 -18.12 5.64
N SER A 149 -5.08 -17.02 5.05
CA SER A 149 -5.50 -15.66 5.37
C SER A 149 -6.80 -15.25 4.67
N ASN A 150 -7.44 -16.15 3.92
CA ASN A 150 -8.66 -15.88 3.13
C ASN A 150 -8.48 -14.74 2.10
N VAL A 151 -7.29 -14.64 1.51
CA VAL A 151 -7.02 -13.67 0.44
C VAL A 151 -7.63 -14.16 -0.86
N ARG A 152 -8.29 -13.28 -1.60
CA ARG A 152 -8.88 -13.55 -2.91
C ARG A 152 -8.11 -12.90 -4.05
N MET A 153 -7.49 -11.75 -3.76
CA MET A 153 -6.73 -11.00 -4.75
C MET A 153 -5.57 -10.25 -4.10
N ILE A 154 -4.48 -10.17 -4.84
CA ILE A 154 -3.27 -9.41 -4.52
C ILE A 154 -2.93 -8.55 -5.74
N CYS A 155 -2.81 -7.23 -5.53
CA CYS A 155 -2.26 -6.30 -6.51
C CYS A 155 -0.82 -5.98 -6.11
N THR A 156 0.13 -6.45 -6.89
CA THR A 156 1.56 -6.18 -6.70
C THR A 156 1.92 -4.80 -7.24
N THR A 157 3.11 -4.31 -6.92
CA THR A 157 3.60 -3.03 -7.46
C THR A 157 4.63 -3.32 -8.54
N ASP A 158 4.33 -2.94 -9.79
CA ASP A 158 5.10 -3.33 -10.96
C ASP A 158 5.40 -2.13 -11.86
N ASP A 159 6.59 -2.12 -12.47
CA ASP A 159 6.98 -1.11 -13.46
C ASP A 159 6.46 -1.48 -14.87
N PRO A 160 6.08 -0.51 -15.72
CA PRO A 160 5.71 -0.78 -17.11
C PRO A 160 6.77 -1.55 -17.92
N ALA A 161 8.04 -1.44 -17.56
CA ALA A 161 9.12 -2.18 -18.20
C ALA A 161 9.31 -3.62 -17.69
N ASP A 162 8.57 -4.06 -16.66
CA ASP A 162 8.65 -5.43 -16.15
C ASP A 162 8.10 -6.46 -17.15
N SER A 163 8.61 -7.68 -17.09
CA SER A 163 8.21 -8.74 -18.01
C SER A 163 6.79 -9.30 -17.79
N PHE A 164 6.27 -9.14 -16.59
CA PHE A 164 5.02 -9.77 -16.08
C PHE A 164 5.02 -11.32 -16.22
N GLU A 165 6.16 -11.94 -16.34
CA GLU A 165 6.22 -13.40 -16.57
C GLU A 165 5.63 -14.22 -15.42
N TRP A 166 5.81 -13.73 -14.18
CA TRP A 166 5.31 -14.42 -12.99
C TRP A 166 3.79 -14.30 -12.88
N HIS A 167 3.21 -13.14 -13.18
CA HIS A 167 1.76 -12.95 -13.25
C HIS A 167 1.14 -13.86 -14.28
N LYS A 168 1.73 -13.97 -15.49
CA LYS A 168 1.26 -14.88 -16.55
C LYS A 168 1.31 -16.34 -16.12
N LYS A 169 2.38 -16.76 -15.44
CA LYS A 169 2.53 -18.13 -14.94
C LYS A 169 1.53 -18.43 -13.83
N ILE A 170 1.33 -17.53 -12.89
CA ILE A 170 0.37 -17.69 -11.79
C ILE A 170 -1.06 -17.73 -12.34
N ALA A 171 -1.40 -16.85 -13.26
CA ALA A 171 -2.74 -16.84 -13.90
C ALA A 171 -3.05 -18.11 -14.69
N ALA A 172 -2.04 -18.84 -15.15
CA ALA A 172 -2.19 -20.11 -15.86
C ALA A 172 -2.15 -21.36 -14.95
N ASP A 173 -2.02 -21.17 -13.64
CA ASP A 173 -1.88 -22.26 -12.66
C ASP A 173 -3.19 -22.51 -11.91
N ASP A 174 -3.99 -23.46 -12.38
CA ASP A 174 -5.27 -23.85 -11.78
C ASP A 174 -5.15 -24.38 -10.33
N SER A 175 -3.94 -24.65 -9.84
CA SER A 175 -3.73 -25.09 -8.45
C SER A 175 -3.75 -23.96 -7.44
N PHE A 176 -3.72 -22.70 -7.91
CA PHE A 176 -3.72 -21.51 -7.06
C PHE A 176 -4.85 -20.58 -7.47
N ASP A 177 -5.90 -20.57 -6.67
CA ASP A 177 -7.18 -19.88 -6.89
C ASP A 177 -7.21 -18.39 -6.48
N VAL A 178 -6.10 -17.85 -5.99
CA VAL A 178 -5.96 -16.42 -5.63
C VAL A 178 -5.46 -15.65 -6.85
N GLN A 179 -6.16 -14.57 -7.19
CA GLN A 179 -5.75 -13.71 -8.29
C GLN A 179 -4.55 -12.85 -7.87
N VAL A 180 -3.48 -12.90 -8.67
CA VAL A 180 -2.29 -12.04 -8.49
C VAL A 180 -2.11 -11.21 -9.74
N VAL A 181 -2.41 -9.92 -9.64
CA VAL A 181 -2.44 -9.00 -10.77
C VAL A 181 -1.46 -7.84 -10.56
N PRO A 182 -0.89 -7.28 -11.64
CA PRO A 182 -0.04 -6.11 -11.51
C PRO A 182 -0.85 -4.85 -11.17
N ALA A 183 -0.24 -3.92 -10.44
CA ALA A 183 -0.67 -2.52 -10.35
C ALA A 183 0.49 -1.63 -10.80
N MET A 184 0.21 -0.72 -11.76
CA MET A 184 1.27 -0.02 -12.48
C MET A 184 1.83 1.17 -11.72
N ARG A 185 3.14 1.15 -11.46
CA ARG A 185 3.90 2.28 -10.89
C ARG A 185 4.94 2.78 -11.91
N PRO A 186 4.61 3.75 -12.75
CA PRO A 186 5.52 4.27 -13.77
C PRO A 186 6.51 5.31 -13.23
N ASP A 187 6.90 5.24 -11.97
CA ASP A 187 7.72 6.26 -11.31
C ASP A 187 9.12 6.40 -11.92
N ALA A 188 9.67 5.33 -12.52
CA ALA A 188 10.95 5.41 -13.23
C ALA A 188 10.84 6.33 -14.47
N ALA A 189 9.72 6.28 -15.20
CA ALA A 189 9.43 7.20 -16.31
C ALA A 189 9.17 8.64 -15.83
N LEU A 190 8.75 8.83 -14.58
CA LEU A 190 8.48 10.16 -14.02
C LEU A 190 9.76 10.89 -13.58
N ARG A 191 10.87 10.16 -13.32
CA ARG A 191 12.10 10.70 -12.69
C ARG A 191 13.09 11.24 -13.71
N ILE A 192 12.68 12.18 -14.55
CA ILE A 192 13.51 12.79 -15.61
C ILE A 192 14.80 13.45 -15.06
N GLU A 193 14.77 13.90 -13.80
CA GLU A 193 15.91 14.50 -13.09
C GLU A 193 17.05 13.53 -12.80
N ARG A 194 16.85 12.23 -13.03
CA ARG A 194 17.87 11.19 -12.83
C ARG A 194 18.91 11.12 -13.96
N GLY A 195 18.79 11.97 -15.00
CA GLY A 195 19.76 12.06 -16.07
C GLY A 195 20.00 10.72 -16.76
N GLN A 196 21.21 10.15 -16.65
CA GLN A 196 21.54 8.90 -17.36
C GLN A 196 20.64 7.72 -16.96
N GLU A 197 20.23 7.61 -15.69
CA GLU A 197 19.30 6.56 -15.25
C GLU A 197 17.96 6.64 -15.98
N PHE A 198 17.46 7.86 -16.20
CA PHE A 198 16.23 8.09 -16.97
C PHE A 198 16.40 7.72 -18.45
N ALA A 199 17.50 8.13 -19.09
CA ALA A 199 17.78 7.78 -20.48
C ALA A 199 17.93 6.27 -20.69
N ASP A 200 18.61 5.58 -19.76
CA ASP A 200 18.76 4.12 -19.79
C ASP A 200 17.39 3.43 -19.58
N TYR A 201 16.54 3.95 -18.71
CA TYR A 201 15.18 3.46 -18.54
C TYR A 201 14.34 3.63 -19.82
N CYS A 202 14.37 4.79 -20.47
CA CYS A 202 13.68 5.03 -21.73
C CYS A 202 14.10 4.01 -22.81
N LYS A 203 15.40 3.73 -22.90
CA LYS A 203 15.93 2.72 -23.80
C LYS A 203 15.39 1.32 -23.48
N HIS A 204 15.42 0.92 -22.20
CA HIS A 204 14.90 -0.37 -21.76
C HIS A 204 13.39 -0.51 -22.03
N LEU A 205 12.61 0.51 -21.67
CA LEU A 205 11.16 0.53 -21.94
C LEU A 205 10.87 0.46 -23.45
N SER A 206 11.65 1.16 -24.29
CA SER A 206 11.56 1.09 -25.75
C SER A 206 11.74 -0.35 -26.26
N GLU A 207 12.76 -1.05 -25.75
CA GLU A 207 13.04 -2.46 -26.11
C GLU A 207 11.90 -3.39 -25.69
N VAL A 208 11.42 -3.28 -24.44
CA VAL A 208 10.35 -4.12 -23.88
C VAL A 208 8.99 -3.83 -24.54
N ALA A 209 8.69 -2.57 -24.81
CA ALA A 209 7.44 -2.18 -25.50
C ALA A 209 7.50 -2.45 -27.02
N GLY A 210 8.72 -2.54 -27.60
CA GLY A 210 8.90 -2.57 -29.06
C GLY A 210 8.34 -1.31 -29.73
N VAL A 211 8.58 -0.15 -29.10
CA VAL A 211 8.19 1.20 -29.53
C VAL A 211 9.40 2.10 -29.40
N GLU A 212 9.78 2.82 -30.45
CA GLU A 212 10.88 3.77 -30.36
C GLU A 212 10.50 4.96 -29.47
N ILE A 213 11.38 5.29 -28.53
CA ILE A 213 11.25 6.46 -27.64
C ILE A 213 12.34 7.48 -28.03
N SER A 214 12.03 8.32 -29.00
CA SER A 214 12.87 9.41 -29.45
C SER A 214 12.34 10.80 -29.06
N ASP A 215 11.09 10.85 -28.61
CA ASP A 215 10.35 12.03 -28.20
C ASP A 215 9.28 11.66 -27.15
N PHE A 216 8.57 12.64 -26.61
CA PHE A 216 7.56 12.40 -25.59
C PHE A 216 6.35 11.59 -26.11
N GLU A 217 6.00 11.74 -27.41
CA GLU A 217 4.94 10.93 -28.02
C GLU A 217 5.35 9.44 -28.08
N GLY A 218 6.60 9.14 -28.38
CA GLY A 218 7.14 7.77 -28.29
C GLY A 218 7.08 7.21 -26.88
N MET A 219 7.37 8.01 -25.84
CA MET A 219 7.20 7.62 -24.44
C MET A 219 5.74 7.27 -24.13
N LYS A 220 4.81 8.14 -24.52
CA LYS A 220 3.37 7.91 -24.34
C LYS A 220 2.91 6.62 -25.02
N ALA A 221 3.31 6.40 -26.27
CA ALA A 221 2.96 5.20 -27.01
C ALA A 221 3.52 3.92 -26.36
N ALA A 222 4.75 3.96 -25.84
CA ALA A 222 5.36 2.82 -25.14
C ALA A 222 4.60 2.50 -23.85
N ILE A 223 4.30 3.49 -23.01
CA ILE A 223 3.54 3.33 -21.77
C ILE A 223 2.14 2.78 -22.05
N SER A 224 1.39 3.39 -23.00
CA SER A 224 0.03 2.93 -23.38
C SER A 224 0.04 1.45 -23.77
N LYS A 225 1.00 1.04 -24.60
CA LYS A 225 1.14 -0.36 -25.01
C LYS A 225 1.42 -1.30 -23.84
N ARG A 226 2.23 -0.86 -22.89
CA ARG A 226 2.53 -1.66 -21.66
C ARG A 226 1.32 -1.73 -20.73
N TYR A 227 0.55 -0.67 -20.64
CA TYR A 227 -0.70 -0.65 -19.88
C TYR A 227 -1.76 -1.58 -20.47
N ASP A 228 -1.86 -1.67 -21.80
CA ASP A 228 -2.75 -2.65 -22.45
C ASP A 228 -2.37 -4.08 -22.06
N VAL A 229 -1.08 -4.43 -22.06
CA VAL A 229 -0.60 -5.74 -21.61
C VAL A 229 -0.93 -6.01 -20.14
N ALA A 230 -0.74 -5.00 -19.25
CA ALA A 230 -1.08 -5.14 -17.85
C ALA A 230 -2.61 -5.27 -17.65
N HIS A 231 -3.40 -4.53 -18.42
CA HIS A 231 -4.86 -4.61 -18.39
C HIS A 231 -5.38 -6.00 -18.71
N GLU A 232 -4.81 -6.63 -19.74
CA GLU A 232 -5.12 -8.03 -20.12
C GLU A 232 -4.77 -9.04 -19.01
N LEU A 233 -3.78 -8.70 -18.16
CA LEU A 233 -3.40 -9.49 -16.99
C LEU A 233 -4.24 -9.19 -15.73
N GLY A 234 -5.28 -8.38 -15.84
CA GLY A 234 -6.19 -8.07 -14.74
C GLY A 234 -5.85 -6.79 -13.98
N CYS A 235 -4.86 -6.01 -14.40
CA CYS A 235 -4.56 -4.71 -13.78
C CYS A 235 -5.79 -3.78 -13.81
N ARG A 236 -6.11 -3.18 -12.66
CA ARG A 236 -7.23 -2.22 -12.49
C ARG A 236 -6.82 -1.00 -11.68
N ALA A 237 -5.55 -0.90 -11.33
CA ALA A 237 -5.04 0.19 -10.52
C ALA A 237 -3.65 0.62 -10.96
N SER A 238 -3.36 1.88 -10.73
CA SER A 238 -2.00 2.41 -10.71
C SER A 238 -1.60 2.81 -9.31
N ASP A 239 -0.32 3.10 -9.13
CA ASP A 239 0.24 3.63 -7.91
C ASP A 239 1.37 4.62 -8.24
N HIS A 240 1.50 5.66 -7.45
CA HIS A 240 2.52 6.69 -7.59
C HIS A 240 3.07 7.08 -6.22
N ALA A 241 4.39 7.19 -6.09
CA ALA A 241 5.06 7.68 -4.91
C ALA A 241 5.66 9.06 -5.19
N LEU A 242 4.93 10.10 -4.81
CA LEU A 242 5.25 11.49 -5.06
C LEU A 242 5.75 12.18 -3.78
N ASP A 243 6.62 13.18 -3.90
CA ASP A 243 6.93 14.05 -2.76
C ASP A 243 5.69 14.86 -2.35
N TYR A 244 4.99 15.41 -3.34
CA TYR A 244 3.68 16.07 -3.26
C TYR A 244 3.02 15.99 -4.63
N VAL A 245 1.72 16.26 -4.73
CA VAL A 245 1.02 16.32 -6.03
C VAL A 245 1.32 17.70 -6.65
N MET A 246 2.18 17.71 -7.67
CA MET A 246 2.63 18.93 -8.33
C MET A 246 1.71 19.33 -9.48
N TYR A 247 1.62 20.63 -9.73
CA TYR A 247 0.98 21.19 -10.91
C TYR A 247 1.74 22.40 -11.45
N VAL A 248 2.46 22.21 -12.54
CA VAL A 248 3.15 23.28 -13.28
C VAL A 248 2.84 23.06 -14.77
N PRO A 249 1.87 23.81 -15.34
CA PRO A 249 1.46 23.64 -16.73
C PRO A 249 2.57 24.05 -17.72
N ALA A 250 2.63 23.36 -18.85
CA ALA A 250 3.55 23.66 -19.94
C ALA A 250 2.90 23.43 -21.31
N THR A 251 3.45 24.04 -22.32
CA THR A 251 3.07 23.77 -23.71
C THR A 251 3.68 22.48 -24.23
N ALA A 252 3.10 21.89 -25.28
CA ALA A 252 3.65 20.68 -25.88
C ALA A 252 5.10 20.88 -26.37
N ASP A 253 5.43 22.02 -26.96
CA ASP A 253 6.78 22.34 -27.45
C ASP A 253 7.80 22.45 -26.28
N GLU A 254 7.38 23.00 -25.14
CA GLU A 254 8.22 23.02 -23.92
C GLU A 254 8.50 21.59 -23.44
N ILE A 255 7.47 20.74 -23.39
CA ILE A 255 7.63 19.36 -22.94
C ILE A 255 8.56 18.56 -23.87
N GLU A 256 8.40 18.70 -25.19
CA GLU A 256 9.29 18.05 -26.16
C GLU A 256 10.75 18.50 -25.97
N THR A 257 10.97 19.80 -25.75
CA THR A 257 12.31 20.35 -25.48
C THR A 257 12.91 19.78 -24.19
N ILE A 258 12.10 19.72 -23.12
CA ILE A 258 12.52 19.17 -21.82
C ILE A 258 12.82 17.68 -21.94
N PHE A 259 11.95 16.93 -22.63
CA PHE A 259 12.11 15.49 -22.83
C PHE A 259 13.39 15.16 -23.62
N ALA A 260 13.68 15.92 -24.68
CA ALA A 260 14.91 15.77 -25.45
C ALA A 260 16.17 15.98 -24.60
N LYS A 261 16.17 16.97 -23.67
CA LYS A 261 17.25 17.14 -22.69
C LYS A 261 17.37 15.94 -21.75
N GLY A 262 16.23 15.40 -21.27
CA GLY A 262 16.20 14.20 -20.42
C GLY A 262 16.82 12.99 -21.12
N LEU A 263 16.46 12.73 -22.38
CA LEU A 263 17.05 11.66 -23.19
C LEU A 263 18.56 11.85 -23.42
N ALA A 264 19.02 13.09 -23.53
CA ALA A 264 20.45 13.42 -23.64
C ALA A 264 21.19 13.42 -22.30
N ALA A 265 20.50 13.12 -21.19
CA ALA A 265 21.03 13.22 -19.84
C ALA A 265 21.59 14.59 -19.48
N GLU A 266 21.05 15.65 -20.09
CA GLU A 266 21.43 17.04 -19.80
C GLU A 266 20.81 17.52 -18.48
N PRO A 267 21.47 18.43 -17.76
CA PRO A 267 20.92 19.01 -16.54
C PRO A 267 19.60 19.74 -16.80
N LEU A 268 18.61 19.50 -15.96
CA LEU A 268 17.31 20.17 -15.97
C LEU A 268 17.16 21.11 -14.76
N THR A 269 16.46 22.21 -14.96
CA THR A 269 16.02 23.06 -13.84
C THR A 269 14.86 22.42 -13.10
N GLU A 270 14.62 22.85 -11.85
CA GLU A 270 13.48 22.37 -11.07
C GLU A 270 12.12 22.65 -11.78
N ASP A 271 11.98 23.81 -12.43
CA ASP A 271 10.79 24.16 -13.20
C ASP A 271 10.57 23.19 -14.38
N GLU A 272 11.63 22.88 -15.14
CA GLU A 272 11.56 21.90 -16.24
C GLU A 272 11.15 20.51 -15.73
N VAL A 273 11.70 20.07 -14.61
CA VAL A 273 11.34 18.79 -13.98
C VAL A 273 9.86 18.75 -13.57
N LEU A 274 9.36 19.81 -12.93
CA LEU A 274 7.96 19.88 -12.50
C LEU A 274 6.99 19.96 -13.67
N LYS A 275 7.33 20.69 -14.75
CA LYS A 275 6.57 20.73 -16.00
C LYS A 275 6.43 19.35 -16.62
N TYR A 276 7.54 18.64 -16.77
CA TYR A 276 7.53 17.28 -17.30
C TYR A 276 6.70 16.33 -16.43
N LYS A 277 6.92 16.33 -15.11
CA LYS A 277 6.17 15.48 -14.19
C LYS A 277 4.67 15.75 -14.25
N THR A 278 4.28 17.02 -14.34
CA THR A 278 2.86 17.39 -14.51
C THR A 278 2.30 16.82 -15.80
N ALA A 279 2.97 17.04 -16.93
CA ALA A 279 2.51 16.55 -18.24
C ALA A 279 2.46 15.02 -18.32
N PHE A 280 3.45 14.33 -17.75
CA PHE A 280 3.47 12.87 -17.68
C PHE A 280 2.31 12.34 -16.82
N MET A 281 2.07 12.92 -15.65
CA MET A 281 0.97 12.51 -14.77
C MET A 281 -0.41 12.78 -15.39
N GLN A 282 -0.58 13.89 -16.10
CA GLN A 282 -1.81 14.15 -16.87
C GLN A 282 -2.03 13.10 -17.96
N PHE A 283 -0.98 12.72 -18.69
CA PHE A 283 -1.06 11.68 -19.71
C PHE A 283 -1.47 10.33 -19.10
N VAL A 284 -0.77 9.86 -18.05
CA VAL A 284 -1.11 8.55 -17.47
C VAL A 284 -2.48 8.54 -16.81
N ALA A 285 -2.94 9.67 -16.24
CA ALA A 285 -4.32 9.79 -15.74
C ALA A 285 -5.35 9.61 -16.86
N GLY A 286 -5.10 10.14 -18.06
CA GLY A 286 -5.91 9.90 -19.25
C GLY A 286 -5.95 8.41 -19.65
N GLU A 287 -4.82 7.73 -19.55
CA GLU A 287 -4.77 6.27 -19.77
C GLU A 287 -5.59 5.49 -18.72
N TYR A 288 -5.59 5.96 -17.46
CA TYR A 288 -6.41 5.33 -16.40
C TYR A 288 -7.90 5.52 -16.67
N VAL A 289 -8.32 6.68 -17.20
CA VAL A 289 -9.69 6.88 -17.66
C VAL A 289 -10.02 5.92 -18.81
N ARG A 290 -9.13 5.81 -19.82
CA ARG A 290 -9.31 4.93 -20.98
C ARG A 290 -9.50 3.47 -20.58
N LEU A 291 -8.72 3.00 -19.58
CA LEU A 291 -8.71 1.61 -19.11
C LEU A 291 -9.68 1.36 -17.96
N GLY A 292 -10.31 2.39 -17.39
CA GLY A 292 -11.20 2.28 -16.25
C GLY A 292 -10.48 1.96 -14.91
N TRP A 293 -9.17 2.27 -14.82
CA TRP A 293 -8.35 2.01 -13.64
C TRP A 293 -8.57 3.06 -12.55
N ALA A 294 -8.22 2.69 -11.33
CA ALA A 294 -8.09 3.61 -10.21
C ALA A 294 -6.66 4.15 -10.13
N MET A 295 -6.53 5.46 -10.00
CA MET A 295 -5.26 6.15 -9.77
C MET A 295 -5.01 6.26 -8.26
N GLN A 296 -3.90 5.71 -7.77
CA GLN A 296 -3.50 5.83 -6.36
C GLN A 296 -2.30 6.79 -6.26
N LEU A 297 -2.45 7.85 -5.47
CA LEU A 297 -1.43 8.86 -5.26
C LEU A 297 -0.95 8.85 -3.81
N HIS A 298 0.25 8.31 -3.58
CA HIS A 298 0.95 8.37 -2.31
C HIS A 298 1.87 9.58 -2.28
N PHE A 299 1.74 10.47 -1.29
CA PHE A 299 2.53 11.70 -1.19
C PHE A 299 2.77 12.14 0.26
N GLY A 300 3.50 13.24 0.45
CA GLY A 300 3.79 13.77 1.77
C GLY A 300 4.95 13.06 2.49
N CYS A 301 5.79 12.33 1.75
CA CYS A 301 7.00 11.70 2.26
C CYS A 301 8.26 12.49 1.85
N LYS A 302 9.08 12.84 2.84
CA LYS A 302 10.43 13.31 2.57
C LYS A 302 11.40 12.14 2.72
N ARG A 303 12.02 11.76 1.60
CA ARG A 303 12.85 10.58 1.52
C ARG A 303 14.31 10.83 1.88
N ASP A 304 15.00 9.77 2.35
CA ASP A 304 16.46 9.70 2.48
C ASP A 304 17.08 10.82 3.32
N ASN A 305 16.42 11.20 4.43
CA ASN A 305 16.81 12.37 5.23
C ASN A 305 18.21 12.26 5.86
N ASN A 306 18.69 11.04 6.16
CA ASN A 306 20.04 10.81 6.63
C ASN A 306 20.96 10.46 5.47
N ARG A 307 21.54 11.50 4.82
CA ARG A 307 22.40 11.35 3.64
C ARG A 307 23.60 10.43 3.86
N ALA A 308 24.18 10.42 5.08
CA ALA A 308 25.31 9.55 5.41
C ALA A 308 24.89 8.07 5.43
N MET A 309 23.69 7.77 5.95
CA MET A 309 23.16 6.42 5.97
C MET A 309 22.64 6.00 4.60
N PHE A 310 22.06 6.90 3.81
CA PHE A 310 21.71 6.64 2.42
C PHE A 310 22.93 6.23 1.58
N ALA A 311 24.04 6.95 1.71
CA ALA A 311 25.29 6.60 1.03
C ALA A 311 25.84 5.21 1.44
N LYS A 312 25.52 4.74 2.65
CA LYS A 312 25.97 3.45 3.19
C LYS A 312 25.02 2.29 2.88
N LEU A 313 23.71 2.50 2.95
CA LEU A 313 22.69 1.44 2.94
C LEU A 313 21.73 1.53 1.74
N GLY A 314 21.69 2.65 1.03
CA GLY A 314 20.74 2.89 -0.06
C GLY A 314 19.34 3.33 0.41
N PRO A 315 18.38 3.35 -0.53
CA PRO A 315 17.00 3.74 -0.29
C PRO A 315 16.22 2.70 0.53
N ASP A 316 15.03 3.08 1.01
CA ASP A 316 14.07 2.20 1.71
C ASP A 316 14.64 1.50 2.96
N THR A 317 15.57 2.14 3.64
CA THR A 317 16.22 1.57 4.83
C THR A 317 15.79 2.19 6.16
N GLY A 318 14.68 2.97 6.15
CA GLY A 318 14.04 3.50 7.37
C GLY A 318 14.48 4.92 7.74
N TYR A 319 15.00 5.71 6.81
CA TYR A 319 15.44 7.09 7.03
C TYR A 319 14.51 8.15 6.40
N ASP A 320 13.29 7.78 6.12
CA ASP A 320 12.25 8.66 5.60
C ASP A 320 11.44 9.32 6.73
N CYS A 321 10.79 10.43 6.46
CA CYS A 321 9.91 11.10 7.40
C CYS A 321 8.75 11.81 6.70
N ILE A 322 7.79 12.26 7.51
CA ILE A 322 6.65 13.05 7.07
C ILE A 322 7.14 14.41 6.54
N SER A 323 6.60 14.84 5.41
CA SER A 323 6.76 16.20 4.87
C SER A 323 5.57 17.07 5.27
N ASN A 324 5.85 18.34 5.55
CA ASN A 324 4.79 19.35 5.75
C ASN A 324 4.44 20.12 4.47
N TYR A 325 5.08 19.79 3.36
CA TYR A 325 4.82 20.42 2.08
C TYR A 325 3.83 19.58 1.27
N THR A 326 2.56 19.94 1.42
CA THR A 326 1.42 19.29 0.75
C THR A 326 0.45 20.38 0.27
N PRO A 327 0.81 21.12 -0.81
CA PRO A 327 0.04 22.26 -1.28
C PRO A 327 -1.31 21.84 -1.85
N SER A 328 -2.40 22.16 -1.15
CA SER A 328 -3.78 21.80 -1.55
C SER A 328 -4.23 22.45 -2.83
N ASP A 329 -3.74 23.66 -3.13
CA ASP A 329 -4.00 24.39 -4.38
C ASP A 329 -3.44 23.61 -5.57
N GLN A 330 -2.19 23.15 -5.52
CA GLN A 330 -1.61 22.35 -6.61
C GLN A 330 -2.31 21.01 -6.77
N LEU A 331 -2.72 20.35 -5.68
CA LEU A 331 -3.52 19.12 -5.75
C LEU A 331 -4.86 19.38 -6.47
N ALA A 332 -5.57 20.42 -6.07
CA ALA A 332 -6.86 20.79 -6.68
C ALA A 332 -6.70 21.16 -8.16
N ASP A 333 -5.69 21.98 -8.49
CA ASP A 333 -5.41 22.40 -9.87
C ASP A 333 -5.00 21.20 -10.75
N PHE A 334 -4.21 20.27 -10.22
CA PHE A 334 -3.86 19.03 -10.93
C PHE A 334 -5.11 18.18 -11.24
N LEU A 335 -5.96 17.92 -10.26
CA LEU A 335 -7.20 17.16 -10.47
C LEU A 335 -8.13 17.87 -11.46
N ASN A 336 -8.26 19.19 -11.35
CA ASN A 336 -9.07 20.00 -12.29
C ASN A 336 -8.52 19.90 -13.72
N SER A 337 -7.21 19.96 -13.91
CA SER A 337 -6.58 19.89 -15.23
C SER A 337 -6.85 18.55 -15.95
N ILE A 338 -6.89 17.45 -15.18
CA ILE A 338 -7.27 16.14 -15.72
C ILE A 338 -8.77 16.10 -16.02
N GLN A 339 -9.60 16.61 -15.11
CA GLN A 339 -11.06 16.67 -15.29
C GLN A 339 -11.44 17.43 -16.58
N GLU A 340 -10.76 18.55 -16.88
CA GLU A 340 -11.01 19.36 -18.06
C GLU A 340 -10.50 18.73 -19.37
N SER A 341 -9.46 17.88 -19.30
CA SER A 341 -8.84 17.31 -20.50
C SER A 341 -9.43 15.95 -20.89
N THR A 342 -9.39 14.97 -20.00
CA THR A 342 -9.75 13.58 -20.30
C THR A 342 -10.89 13.03 -19.42
N GLY A 343 -11.33 13.81 -18.43
CA GLY A 343 -12.10 13.34 -17.31
C GLY A 343 -11.20 12.76 -16.23
N LEU A 344 -11.62 12.86 -14.97
CA LEU A 344 -10.87 12.37 -13.82
C LEU A 344 -11.10 10.87 -13.64
N PRO A 345 -10.07 10.01 -13.50
CA PRO A 345 -10.25 8.61 -13.14
C PRO A 345 -10.73 8.46 -11.69
N LYS A 346 -11.19 7.27 -11.31
CA LYS A 346 -11.30 6.89 -9.91
C LYS A 346 -9.96 7.17 -9.23
N THR A 347 -9.95 7.90 -8.12
CA THR A 347 -8.68 8.34 -7.51
C THR A 347 -8.69 8.13 -6.01
N ILE A 348 -7.58 7.60 -5.48
CA ILE A 348 -7.36 7.44 -4.04
C ILE A 348 -6.13 8.25 -3.66
N LEU A 349 -6.28 9.12 -2.66
CA LEU A 349 -5.26 10.04 -2.18
C LEU A 349 -4.73 9.54 -0.83
N TYR A 350 -3.43 9.35 -0.71
CA TYR A 350 -2.76 8.93 0.52
C TYR A 350 -1.72 9.98 0.90
N SER A 351 -2.00 10.80 1.92
CA SER A 351 -0.96 11.62 2.51
C SER A 351 -0.27 10.90 3.67
N LEU A 352 1.05 11.01 3.73
CA LEU A 352 1.79 10.54 4.89
C LEU A 352 1.62 11.47 6.10
N ASN A 353 1.18 12.69 5.87
CA ASN A 353 0.95 13.68 6.92
C ASN A 353 -0.51 13.62 7.42
N PRO A 354 -0.77 13.16 8.67
CA PRO A 354 -2.14 12.99 9.16
C PRO A 354 -2.93 14.29 9.26
N ILE A 355 -2.26 15.45 9.31
CA ILE A 355 -2.97 16.75 9.33
C ILE A 355 -3.67 17.05 8.00
N ASP A 356 -3.33 16.35 6.92
CA ASP A 356 -3.92 16.55 5.60
C ASP A 356 -5.28 15.85 5.44
N ASN A 357 -5.69 14.96 6.34
CA ASN A 357 -6.91 14.18 6.20
C ASN A 357 -8.13 15.06 5.85
N THR A 358 -8.45 16.05 6.66
CA THR A 358 -9.60 16.95 6.40
C THR A 358 -9.40 17.77 5.12
N MET A 359 -8.18 18.21 4.81
CA MET A 359 -7.90 18.91 3.56
C MET A 359 -8.19 18.02 2.35
N ILE A 360 -7.70 16.78 2.36
CA ILE A 360 -7.96 15.80 1.31
C ILE A 360 -9.46 15.56 1.17
N ASP A 361 -10.17 15.34 2.28
CA ASP A 361 -11.61 15.06 2.27
C ASP A 361 -12.43 16.22 1.69
N THR A 362 -12.02 17.46 1.96
CA THR A 362 -12.66 18.64 1.35
C THR A 362 -12.32 18.80 -0.13
N VAL A 363 -11.09 18.51 -0.57
CA VAL A 363 -10.71 18.52 -2.00
C VAL A 363 -11.46 17.42 -2.74
N MET A 364 -11.51 16.19 -2.23
CA MET A 364 -12.22 15.10 -2.91
C MET A 364 -13.72 15.39 -3.06
N GLY A 365 -14.33 16.13 -2.12
CA GLY A 365 -15.71 16.57 -2.22
C GLY A 365 -16.00 17.45 -3.44
N CYS A 366 -14.98 18.16 -3.96
CA CYS A 366 -15.08 18.98 -5.16
C CYS A 366 -15.16 18.17 -6.47
N PHE A 367 -14.73 16.90 -6.45
CA PHE A 367 -14.57 16.07 -7.65
C PHE A 367 -15.38 14.77 -7.64
N GLN A 368 -16.35 14.64 -6.74
CA GLN A 368 -17.28 13.49 -6.76
C GLN A 368 -18.19 13.55 -7.98
N GLU A 369 -18.39 12.43 -8.66
CA GLU A 369 -19.17 12.37 -9.89
C GLU A 369 -19.87 11.01 -10.05
N ALA A 370 -21.15 11.07 -10.43
CA ALA A 370 -21.90 9.85 -10.79
C ALA A 370 -21.35 9.23 -12.09
N PRO A 371 -21.46 7.89 -12.28
CA PRO A 371 -22.20 6.96 -11.41
C PRO A 371 -21.33 6.31 -10.31
N THR A 372 -20.06 6.65 -10.16
CA THR A 372 -19.15 5.97 -9.25
C THR A 372 -19.32 6.50 -7.82
N ALA A 373 -19.83 5.68 -6.92
CA ALA A 373 -19.91 6.01 -5.51
C ALA A 373 -18.49 6.12 -4.92
N GLY A 374 -18.19 7.24 -4.24
CA GLY A 374 -16.87 7.50 -3.69
C GLY A 374 -15.77 7.52 -4.77
N LYS A 375 -16.02 8.20 -5.90
CA LYS A 375 -15.10 8.26 -7.03
C LYS A 375 -13.69 8.71 -6.62
N ILE A 376 -13.61 9.71 -5.76
CA ILE A 376 -12.37 10.20 -5.16
C ILE A 376 -12.41 9.83 -3.67
N GLN A 377 -11.36 9.25 -3.13
CA GLN A 377 -11.30 8.78 -1.76
C GLN A 377 -10.02 9.25 -1.04
N ASN A 378 -10.16 9.52 0.25
CA ASN A 378 -9.06 9.55 1.18
C ASN A 378 -8.71 8.10 1.54
N GLY A 379 -7.53 7.66 1.14
CA GLY A 379 -7.10 6.28 1.29
C GLY A 379 -6.94 5.84 2.74
N SER A 380 -6.72 4.54 2.94
CA SER A 380 -6.41 3.97 4.25
C SER A 380 -5.22 4.69 4.89
N ALA A 381 -5.24 4.81 6.22
CA ALA A 381 -4.12 5.39 6.97
C ALA A 381 -2.82 4.68 6.58
N TRP A 382 -1.88 5.44 6.00
CA TRP A 382 -0.74 4.90 5.29
C TRP A 382 0.56 5.03 6.11
N TRP A 383 1.42 4.04 6.06
CA TRP A 383 2.78 3.97 6.60
C TRP A 383 2.85 4.40 8.09
N PHE A 384 3.34 5.62 8.41
CA PHE A 384 3.44 6.08 9.80
C PHE A 384 2.09 6.26 10.50
N ASN A 385 1.01 6.32 9.73
CA ASN A 385 -0.36 6.43 10.22
C ASN A 385 -1.09 5.08 10.26
N ASP A 386 -0.48 4.00 9.76
CA ASP A 386 -1.05 2.65 9.81
C ASP A 386 -0.97 2.11 11.24
N ASN A 387 -1.84 2.60 12.08
CA ASN A 387 -1.98 2.29 13.51
C ASN A 387 -3.37 2.71 14.00
N GLU A 388 -3.76 2.28 15.20
CA GLU A 388 -5.10 2.57 15.73
C GLU A 388 -5.45 4.07 15.69
N VAL A 389 -4.53 4.93 16.14
CA VAL A 389 -4.78 6.39 16.19
C VAL A 389 -4.95 6.96 14.78
N GLY A 390 -4.02 6.67 13.87
CA GLY A 390 -4.07 7.17 12.50
C GLY A 390 -5.29 6.65 11.73
N MET A 391 -5.66 5.37 11.91
CA MET A 391 -6.88 4.79 11.33
C MET A 391 -8.13 5.48 11.86
N ARG A 392 -8.24 5.72 13.17
CA ARG A 392 -9.38 6.42 13.78
C ARG A 392 -9.49 7.87 13.27
N GLU A 393 -8.38 8.57 13.13
CA GLU A 393 -8.35 9.93 12.61
C GLU A 393 -8.79 9.98 11.14
N GLN A 394 -8.26 9.10 10.29
CA GLN A 394 -8.64 9.02 8.88
C GLN A 394 -10.13 8.64 8.71
N LEU A 395 -10.61 7.59 9.39
CA LEU A 395 -12.02 7.17 9.32
C LEU A 395 -12.98 8.27 9.82
N THR A 396 -12.57 9.02 10.85
CA THR A 396 -13.38 10.11 11.40
C THR A 396 -13.42 11.30 10.44
N ALA A 397 -12.30 11.68 9.85
CA ALA A 397 -12.24 12.76 8.86
C ALA A 397 -13.09 12.42 7.64
N LEU A 398 -12.92 11.22 7.08
CA LEU A 398 -13.71 10.73 5.95
C LEU A 398 -15.22 10.67 6.26
N ALA A 399 -15.60 10.26 7.47
CA ALA A 399 -17.01 10.22 7.88
C ALA A 399 -17.62 11.61 8.03
N ASN A 400 -16.82 12.61 8.43
CA ASN A 400 -17.29 13.98 8.62
C ASN A 400 -17.55 14.71 7.30
N GLU A 401 -16.73 14.47 6.29
CA GLU A 401 -16.72 15.21 5.02
C GLU A 401 -17.24 14.39 3.83
N GLY A 402 -17.35 13.07 3.98
CA GLY A 402 -17.74 12.15 2.91
C GLY A 402 -18.79 11.13 3.32
N VAL A 403 -18.81 10.02 2.58
CA VAL A 403 -19.72 8.88 2.82
C VAL A 403 -18.89 7.67 3.20
N LEU A 404 -18.65 7.47 4.50
CA LEU A 404 -17.80 6.38 5.02
C LEU A 404 -18.21 4.99 4.46
N GLY A 405 -19.52 4.73 4.28
CA GLY A 405 -20.00 3.45 3.76
C GLY A 405 -19.50 3.08 2.36
N ASN A 406 -18.94 4.04 1.60
CA ASN A 406 -18.34 3.81 0.28
C ASN A 406 -16.82 3.61 0.33
N PHE A 407 -16.21 3.64 1.51
CA PHE A 407 -14.77 3.50 1.65
C PHE A 407 -14.27 2.13 1.17
N VAL A 408 -13.17 2.11 0.42
CA VAL A 408 -12.59 0.87 -0.16
C VAL A 408 -11.83 0.02 0.86
N GLY A 409 -11.65 0.51 2.08
CA GLY A 409 -11.03 -0.24 3.18
C GLY A 409 -9.50 -0.26 3.14
N MET A 410 -8.96 -1.27 3.79
CA MET A 410 -7.53 -1.47 4.08
C MET A 410 -6.78 -2.11 2.91
N LEU A 411 -5.51 -1.76 2.79
CA LEU A 411 -4.45 -2.43 2.02
C LEU A 411 -3.26 -2.71 2.95
N THR A 412 -2.37 -3.63 2.61
CA THR A 412 -1.24 -3.93 3.50
C THR A 412 -0.03 -3.04 3.27
N ASP A 413 0.21 -2.59 2.07
CA ASP A 413 1.46 -1.91 1.66
C ASP A 413 2.72 -2.67 2.14
N SER A 414 2.65 -3.98 2.16
CA SER A 414 3.64 -4.84 2.82
C SER A 414 4.47 -5.67 1.85
N ARG A 415 5.68 -6.00 2.29
CA ARG A 415 6.58 -6.98 1.65
C ARG A 415 6.53 -8.35 2.31
N SER A 416 5.74 -8.53 3.39
CA SER A 416 5.72 -9.76 4.19
C SER A 416 4.43 -10.56 3.99
N PHE A 417 4.56 -11.86 3.75
CA PHE A 417 3.43 -12.80 3.68
C PHE A 417 2.73 -13.03 5.04
N LEU A 418 3.30 -12.54 6.13
CA LEU A 418 2.67 -12.57 7.45
C LEU A 418 1.84 -11.33 7.77
N SER A 419 1.72 -10.35 6.87
CA SER A 419 1.07 -9.06 7.14
C SER A 419 -0.46 -9.06 7.01
N TYR A 420 -1.08 -10.13 6.53
CA TYR A 420 -2.54 -10.18 6.34
C TYR A 420 -3.37 -9.98 7.62
N PRO A 421 -2.91 -10.34 8.83
CA PRO A 421 -3.60 -9.98 10.07
C PRO A 421 -3.80 -8.48 10.30
N ARG A 422 -3.11 -7.60 9.54
CA ARG A 422 -3.37 -6.16 9.56
C ARG A 422 -4.76 -5.81 9.03
N HIS A 423 -5.35 -6.63 8.14
CA HIS A 423 -6.77 -6.50 7.76
C HIS A 423 -7.70 -6.77 8.95
N GLU A 424 -7.41 -7.77 9.78
CA GLU A 424 -8.14 -8.00 11.04
C GLU A 424 -7.99 -6.80 11.98
N TYR A 425 -6.77 -6.28 12.14
CA TYR A 425 -6.49 -5.10 12.96
C TYR A 425 -7.34 -3.89 12.52
N PHE A 426 -7.34 -3.58 11.23
CA PHE A 426 -8.15 -2.51 10.65
C PHE A 426 -9.65 -2.73 10.90
N ARG A 427 -10.16 -3.94 10.63
CA ARG A 427 -11.58 -4.26 10.82
C ARG A 427 -12.03 -4.10 12.27
N ARG A 428 -11.17 -4.44 13.22
CA ARG A 428 -11.42 -4.22 14.65
C ARG A 428 -11.49 -2.73 14.98
N VAL A 429 -10.57 -1.93 14.47
CA VAL A 429 -10.59 -0.46 14.63
C VAL A 429 -11.85 0.14 13.99
N LEU A 430 -12.20 -0.25 12.77
CA LEU A 430 -13.43 0.20 12.08
C LEU A 430 -14.68 -0.09 12.91
N CYS A 431 -14.84 -1.34 13.36
CA CYS A 431 -15.99 -1.77 14.15
C CYS A 431 -16.04 -1.07 15.51
N SER A 432 -14.89 -0.80 16.12
CA SER A 432 -14.78 -0.02 17.36
C SER A 432 -15.26 1.42 17.17
N VAL A 433 -14.81 2.10 16.12
CA VAL A 433 -15.22 3.49 15.80
C VAL A 433 -16.73 3.58 15.55
N ILE A 434 -17.29 2.68 14.73
CA ILE A 434 -18.71 2.65 14.43
C ILE A 434 -19.53 2.32 15.70
N GLY A 435 -19.07 1.31 16.46
CA GLY A 435 -19.73 0.91 17.71
C GLY A 435 -19.78 2.04 18.75
N GLU A 436 -18.71 2.81 18.86
CA GLU A 436 -18.68 4.00 19.73
C GLU A 436 -19.70 5.06 19.31
N TRP A 437 -19.84 5.33 18.00
CA TRP A 437 -20.84 6.28 17.51
C TRP A 437 -22.27 5.83 17.79
N VAL A 438 -22.54 4.53 17.68
CA VAL A 438 -23.84 3.95 17.99
C VAL A 438 -24.15 4.07 19.50
N GLU A 439 -23.23 3.66 20.37
CA GLU A 439 -23.44 3.69 21.81
C GLU A 439 -23.47 5.13 22.40
N GLN A 440 -22.86 6.10 21.69
CA GLN A 440 -23.01 7.52 21.98
C GLN A 440 -24.31 8.14 21.43
N GLY A 441 -25.16 7.37 20.76
CA GLY A 441 -26.39 7.85 20.17
C GLY A 441 -26.22 8.74 18.93
N LYS A 442 -25.05 8.72 18.29
CA LYS A 442 -24.76 9.50 17.07
C LYS A 442 -25.28 8.80 15.80
N TYR A 443 -25.49 7.49 15.87
CA TYR A 443 -26.04 6.69 14.79
C TYR A 443 -27.00 5.63 15.37
N PRO A 444 -28.09 5.26 14.67
CA PRO A 444 -29.03 4.25 15.16
C PRO A 444 -28.40 2.86 15.22
N ALA A 445 -28.83 2.04 16.18
CA ALA A 445 -28.40 0.65 16.34
C ALA A 445 -29.11 -0.29 15.33
N ASP A 446 -29.02 0.04 14.05
CA ASP A 446 -29.53 -0.79 12.95
C ASP A 446 -28.42 -1.77 12.54
N MET A 447 -28.40 -2.93 13.17
CA MET A 447 -27.32 -3.91 12.99
C MET A 447 -27.30 -4.53 11.60
N GLU A 448 -28.42 -4.59 10.89
CA GLU A 448 -28.48 -5.08 9.50
C GLU A 448 -27.79 -4.11 8.55
N LEU A 449 -28.14 -2.82 8.63
CA LEU A 449 -27.50 -1.78 7.83
C LEU A 449 -26.03 -1.60 8.18
N LEU A 450 -25.70 -1.54 9.48
CA LEU A 450 -24.31 -1.40 9.94
C LEU A 450 -23.44 -2.60 9.53
N GLY A 451 -24.00 -3.81 9.62
CA GLY A 451 -23.32 -5.03 9.18
C GLY A 451 -23.04 -5.02 7.68
N THR A 452 -23.98 -4.51 6.87
CA THR A 452 -23.77 -4.32 5.44
C THR A 452 -22.65 -3.33 5.16
N ILE A 453 -22.63 -2.16 5.83
CA ILE A 453 -21.57 -1.16 5.70
C ILE A 453 -20.21 -1.75 6.07
N VAL A 454 -20.12 -2.49 7.17
CA VAL A 454 -18.88 -3.10 7.63
C VAL A 454 -18.35 -4.15 6.65
N ARG A 455 -19.22 -5.01 6.10
CA ARG A 455 -18.85 -5.97 5.04
C ARG A 455 -18.38 -5.24 3.79
N ASP A 456 -19.11 -4.20 3.38
CA ASP A 456 -18.77 -3.42 2.20
C ASP A 456 -17.38 -2.78 2.33
N ILE A 457 -17.09 -2.12 3.43
CA ILE A 457 -15.76 -1.53 3.70
C ILE A 457 -14.66 -2.61 3.82
N SER A 458 -15.00 -3.77 4.40
CA SER A 458 -14.03 -4.85 4.61
C SER A 458 -13.65 -5.61 3.33
N TYR A 459 -14.49 -5.56 2.27
CA TYR A 459 -14.28 -6.34 1.06
C TYR A 459 -15.04 -5.82 -0.17
N ASN A 460 -16.38 -5.72 -0.13
CA ASN A 460 -17.19 -5.55 -1.33
C ASN A 460 -16.92 -4.23 -2.07
N ASN A 461 -16.63 -3.15 -1.34
CA ASN A 461 -16.35 -1.86 -1.95
C ASN A 461 -15.08 -1.90 -2.80
N SER A 462 -14.03 -2.58 -2.36
CA SER A 462 -12.81 -2.73 -3.18
C SER A 462 -13.10 -3.53 -4.45
N VAL A 463 -13.88 -4.62 -4.38
CA VAL A 463 -14.28 -5.39 -5.56
C VAL A 463 -15.02 -4.50 -6.56
N ARG A 464 -16.05 -3.76 -6.11
CA ARG A 464 -16.85 -2.88 -6.98
C ARG A 464 -16.07 -1.69 -7.52
N TYR A 465 -15.30 -1.02 -6.66
CA TYR A 465 -14.57 0.20 -7.01
C TYR A 465 -13.50 -0.04 -8.06
N PHE A 466 -12.69 -1.06 -7.89
CA PHE A 466 -11.67 -1.42 -8.87
C PHE A 466 -12.26 -2.15 -10.10
N GLY A 467 -13.41 -2.79 -9.95
CA GLY A 467 -14.02 -3.62 -11.00
C GLY A 467 -13.27 -4.94 -11.15
N PHE A 468 -12.88 -5.54 -10.04
CA PHE A 468 -12.25 -6.84 -10.02
C PHE A 468 -13.26 -7.94 -10.36
N ASP A 469 -12.79 -8.98 -11.06
CA ASP A 469 -13.58 -10.17 -11.39
C ASP A 469 -13.67 -11.12 -10.17
N LEU A 470 -14.39 -10.66 -9.16
CA LEU A 470 -14.64 -11.36 -7.90
C LEU A 470 -16.10 -11.20 -7.49
N ASP A 471 -16.64 -12.25 -6.88
CA ASP A 471 -17.97 -12.18 -6.29
C ASP A 471 -17.96 -11.33 -5.01
N THR A 472 -18.99 -10.51 -4.84
CA THR A 472 -19.27 -9.84 -3.56
C THR A 472 -19.90 -10.81 -2.57
N VAL A 473 -19.68 -10.57 -1.27
CA VAL A 473 -20.30 -11.34 -0.19
C VAL A 473 -21.62 -10.68 0.17
N GLU A 474 -22.72 -11.37 -0.07
CA GLU A 474 -24.07 -10.93 0.31
C GLU A 474 -24.35 -11.15 1.81
N ALA A 475 -25.46 -10.56 2.29
CA ALA A 475 -25.86 -10.57 3.69
C ALA A 475 -26.31 -11.96 4.17
#